data_51729eec8dbd2e82c9173bf51f3b1259
#
_entry.id   51729eec8dbd2e82c9173bf51f3b1259
#
_cell.length_a   1.000
_cell.length_b   1.000
_cell.length_c   1.000
_cell.angle_alpha   90.00
_cell.angle_beta   90.00
_cell.angle_gamma   90.00
#
_symmetry.space_group_name_H-M   'P 1'
#
loop_
_entity.id
_entity.type
_entity.pdbx_description
1 polymer ?
#
loop_
_entity_poly.entity_id
_entity_poly.type
_entity_poly.pdbx_seq_one_letter_code
_entity_poly.pdbx_strand_id
1 'polypeptide(L)'
;ISLKSALNQDEVLAVAYEYTYNGKVYQVGEFSTDGSEELRAPNAMALKMLKSSANAPDKKGRGTWDLMMKNIYSLGATSINSDKFELYITYRNDSVGTEMQYLNEGPINGKQLLRVMNLDRLDMKNNASPDGRFDFVEGLTIYASNGKIIFPVLEPFGSHLAAQLGNDTRLTNKYCFQELYDSTLIVAQELSEKNKFHLTGKYKGTNSS
;
A
#
# COMPACT_ATOMS: atom_id res chain seq x y z
N ILE A 1 5.70 -10.15 4.49
CA ILE A 1 6.03 -10.33 5.91
C ILE A 1 5.18 -9.37 6.71
N SER A 2 4.49 -9.86 7.72
CA SER A 2 3.75 -9.04 8.68
C SER A 2 4.54 -8.99 9.98
N LEU A 3 4.79 -7.78 10.48
CA LEU A 3 5.45 -7.56 11.76
C LEU A 3 4.41 -7.25 12.84
N LYS A 4 4.67 -7.65 14.07
CA LYS A 4 3.78 -7.36 15.22
C LYS A 4 3.84 -5.87 15.61
N SER A 5 4.96 -5.20 15.37
CA SER A 5 5.16 -3.78 15.61
C SER A 5 5.70 -3.09 14.37
N ALA A 6 5.41 -1.80 14.23
CA ALA A 6 6.02 -0.99 13.16
C ALA A 6 7.53 -0.85 13.41
N LEU A 7 8.30 -0.85 12.33
CA LEU A 7 9.73 -0.56 12.40
C LEU A 7 9.97 0.95 12.42
N ASN A 8 10.92 1.39 13.21
CA ASN A 8 11.44 2.74 13.17
C ASN A 8 12.24 2.99 11.88
N GLN A 9 12.53 4.26 11.59
CA GLN A 9 13.25 4.62 10.36
C GLN A 9 14.67 4.07 10.32
N ASP A 10 15.35 4.03 11.46
CA ASP A 10 16.72 3.56 11.66
C ASP A 10 16.85 2.04 11.80
N GLU A 11 15.75 1.32 11.97
CA GLU A 11 15.76 -0.13 12.08
C GLU A 11 15.96 -0.81 10.73
N VAL A 12 16.72 -1.90 10.73
CA VAL A 12 16.98 -2.75 9.57
C VAL A 12 16.17 -4.02 9.68
N LEU A 13 15.58 -4.46 8.58
CA LEU A 13 14.90 -5.74 8.48
C LEU A 13 15.63 -6.65 7.51
N ALA A 14 16.05 -7.81 8.01
CA ALA A 14 16.63 -8.86 7.20
C ALA A 14 15.97 -10.21 7.51
N VAL A 15 15.98 -11.12 6.56
CA VAL A 15 15.33 -12.43 6.66
C VAL A 15 16.21 -13.54 6.11
N ALA A 16 16.03 -14.75 6.65
CA ALA A 16 16.37 -15.99 5.99
C ALA A 16 15.10 -16.83 5.85
N TYR A 17 14.97 -17.55 4.76
CA TYR A 17 13.81 -18.43 4.51
C TYR A 17 14.16 -19.54 3.54
N GLU A 18 13.35 -20.59 3.58
CA GLU A 18 13.39 -21.70 2.66
C GLU A 18 12.08 -21.75 1.88
N TYR A 19 12.14 -22.12 0.61
CA TYR A 19 10.94 -22.33 -0.21
C TYR A 19 11.14 -23.52 -1.15
N THR A 20 10.03 -24.14 -1.53
CA THR A 20 10.01 -25.24 -2.50
C THR A 20 9.44 -24.76 -3.82
N TYR A 21 10.15 -25.00 -4.90
CA TYR A 21 9.69 -24.71 -6.25
C TYR A 21 10.00 -25.89 -7.16
N ASN A 22 9.02 -26.39 -7.88
CA ASN A 22 9.12 -27.58 -8.77
C ASN A 22 9.76 -28.80 -8.08
N GLY A 23 9.40 -29.06 -6.81
CA GLY A 23 9.91 -30.18 -6.03
C GLY A 23 11.36 -30.05 -5.53
N LYS A 24 11.99 -28.90 -5.78
CA LYS A 24 13.32 -28.57 -5.26
C LYS A 24 13.22 -27.54 -4.14
N VAL A 25 14.02 -27.73 -3.12
CA VAL A 25 14.14 -26.82 -1.98
C VAL A 25 15.24 -25.79 -2.26
N TYR A 26 14.93 -24.53 -2.01
CA TYR A 26 15.83 -23.40 -2.14
C TYR A 26 15.92 -22.64 -0.82
N GLN A 27 17.12 -22.34 -0.39
CA GLN A 27 17.38 -21.54 0.81
C GLN A 27 17.89 -20.16 0.42
N VAL A 28 17.38 -19.13 1.09
CA VAL A 28 17.82 -17.75 0.97
C VAL A 28 18.26 -17.26 2.35
N GLY A 29 19.51 -16.87 2.46
CA GLY A 29 20.13 -16.53 3.74
C GLY A 29 20.54 -17.78 4.54
N GLU A 30 21.10 -17.56 5.70
CA GLU A 30 21.56 -18.61 6.61
C GLU A 30 20.64 -18.66 7.82
N PHE A 31 20.30 -19.88 8.27
CA PHE A 31 19.53 -20.07 9.49
C PHE A 31 20.49 -20.21 10.69
N SER A 32 20.13 -19.57 11.80
CA SER A 32 20.73 -19.88 13.08
C SER A 32 20.10 -21.19 13.60
N THR A 33 20.63 -22.32 13.16
CA THR A 33 20.09 -23.63 13.54
C THR A 33 20.53 -24.11 14.91
N ASP A 34 21.66 -23.63 15.39
CA ASP A 34 22.23 -24.13 16.65
C ASP A 34 22.72 -22.96 17.50
N GLY A 35 21.98 -22.66 18.52
CA GLY A 35 22.32 -21.88 19.68
C GLY A 35 23.51 -20.92 19.60
N SER A 36 23.47 -19.91 20.38
CA SER A 36 24.34 -18.74 20.49
C SER A 36 25.87 -18.95 20.51
N GLU A 37 26.39 -20.16 20.41
CA GLU A 37 27.81 -20.40 20.47
C GLU A 37 28.56 -20.19 19.13
N GLU A 38 27.89 -20.38 18.00
CA GLU A 38 28.53 -20.22 16.68
C GLU A 38 28.49 -18.78 16.14
N LEU A 39 27.72 -17.90 16.74
CA LEU A 39 27.62 -16.48 16.35
C LEU A 39 28.70 -15.57 16.99
N ARG A 40 29.70 -16.13 17.62
CA ARG A 40 30.86 -15.36 18.11
C ARG A 40 31.75 -14.97 16.95
N ALA A 41 32.15 -13.68 16.93
CA ALA A 41 33.12 -13.21 15.95
C ALA A 41 34.33 -14.20 15.83
N PRO A 42 34.74 -14.59 14.61
CA PRO A 42 34.52 -13.90 13.33
C PRO A 42 33.35 -14.41 12.48
N ASN A 43 32.49 -15.28 13.00
CA ASN A 43 31.41 -15.87 12.21
C ASN A 43 30.32 -14.83 11.93
N ALA A 44 30.04 -14.56 10.67
CA ALA A 44 29.00 -13.67 10.19
C ALA A 44 27.91 -14.48 9.48
N MET A 45 26.66 -14.14 9.73
CA MET A 45 25.50 -14.78 9.11
C MET A 45 25.04 -13.97 7.88
N ALA A 46 24.89 -14.61 6.74
CA ALA A 46 24.38 -13.98 5.53
C ALA A 46 22.86 -13.97 5.53
N LEU A 47 22.25 -12.77 5.52
CA LEU A 47 20.81 -12.58 5.51
C LEU A 47 20.36 -11.74 4.30
N LYS A 48 19.13 -11.95 3.84
CA LYS A 48 18.52 -11.11 2.80
C LYS A 48 17.90 -9.87 3.41
N MET A 49 18.43 -8.70 3.09
CA MET A 49 17.91 -7.43 3.57
C MET A 49 16.59 -7.07 2.85
N LEU A 50 15.58 -6.73 3.62
CA LEU A 50 14.28 -6.24 3.13
C LEU A 50 14.10 -4.73 3.34
N LYS A 51 14.68 -4.17 4.41
CA LYS A 51 14.68 -2.74 4.70
C LYS A 51 16.04 -2.34 5.26
N SER A 52 16.60 -1.29 4.72
CA SER A 52 17.80 -0.63 5.28
C SER A 52 17.43 0.61 6.09
N SER A 53 18.35 1.10 6.92
CA SER A 53 18.21 2.37 7.62
C SER A 53 18.12 3.57 6.66
N ALA A 54 18.82 3.49 5.53
CA ALA A 54 18.80 4.51 4.46
C ALA A 54 17.95 4.03 3.28
N ASN A 55 16.63 3.93 3.49
CA ASN A 55 15.72 3.47 2.45
C ASN A 55 15.43 4.60 1.45
N ALA A 56 16.00 4.51 0.26
CA ALA A 56 15.84 5.48 -0.82
C ALA A 56 15.75 4.76 -2.17
N PRO A 57 15.12 5.39 -3.19
CA PRO A 57 15.09 4.85 -4.54
C PRO A 57 16.51 4.61 -5.08
N ASP A 58 16.77 3.42 -5.60
CA ASP A 58 18.02 3.11 -6.29
C ASP A 58 17.77 2.97 -7.79
N LYS A 59 18.33 3.87 -8.59
CA LYS A 59 18.23 3.86 -10.06
C LYS A 59 18.79 2.58 -10.71
N LYS A 60 19.55 1.78 -9.96
CA LYS A 60 20.11 0.50 -10.43
C LYS A 60 19.25 -0.71 -10.05
N GLY A 61 18.13 -0.52 -9.37
CA GLY A 61 17.21 -1.59 -8.96
C GLY A 61 17.81 -2.61 -7.99
N ARG A 62 18.82 -2.22 -7.22
CA ARG A 62 19.51 -3.10 -6.25
C ARG A 62 19.18 -2.78 -4.80
N GLY A 63 18.43 -1.71 -4.58
CA GLY A 63 18.05 -1.26 -3.25
C GLY A 63 16.83 -2.01 -2.69
N THR A 64 16.55 -1.78 -1.41
CA THR A 64 15.38 -2.33 -0.73
C THR A 64 14.10 -1.55 -1.02
N TRP A 65 14.19 -0.41 -1.71
CA TRP A 65 13.06 0.45 -2.05
C TRP A 65 11.99 -0.28 -2.87
N ASP A 66 12.39 -1.07 -3.87
CA ASP A 66 11.46 -1.80 -4.73
C ASP A 66 10.73 -2.94 -4.02
N LEU A 67 11.19 -3.32 -2.81
CA LEU A 67 10.53 -4.31 -1.96
C LEU A 67 9.42 -3.71 -1.10
N MET A 68 9.26 -2.39 -1.08
CA MET A 68 8.18 -1.71 -0.36
C MET A 68 6.83 -2.02 -0.98
N MET A 69 5.84 -2.29 -0.13
CA MET A 69 4.45 -2.43 -0.55
C MET A 69 3.85 -1.04 -0.79
N LYS A 70 3.80 -0.63 -2.06
CA LYS A 70 3.35 0.69 -2.49
C LYS A 70 1.82 0.81 -2.58
N ASN A 71 1.10 -0.26 -2.29
CA ASN A 71 -0.35 -0.38 -2.42
C ASN A 71 -1.07 -0.62 -1.08
N ILE A 72 -0.39 -0.45 0.05
CA ILE A 72 -0.99 -0.64 1.39
C ILE A 72 -0.95 0.68 2.15
N TYR A 73 -2.12 1.13 2.61
CA TYR A 73 -2.29 2.39 3.32
C TYR A 73 -2.96 2.18 4.67
N SER A 74 -2.49 2.88 5.70
CA SER A 74 -3.07 2.81 7.04
C SER A 74 -4.22 3.80 7.19
N LEU A 75 -5.31 3.34 7.79
CA LEU A 75 -6.46 4.18 8.15
C LEU A 75 -6.29 4.88 9.51
N GLY A 76 -5.22 4.56 10.26
CA GLY A 76 -5.03 5.05 11.63
C GLY A 76 -6.02 4.46 12.64
N ALA A 77 -6.71 3.39 12.28
CA ALA A 77 -7.69 2.69 13.10
C ALA A 77 -7.30 1.21 13.24
N THR A 78 -7.80 0.52 14.26
CA THR A 78 -7.55 -0.90 14.51
C THR A 78 -8.85 -1.62 14.83
N SER A 79 -8.86 -2.94 14.69
CA SER A 79 -10.02 -3.79 15.02
C SER A 79 -11.31 -3.32 14.33
N ILE A 80 -11.22 -3.08 13.03
CA ILE A 80 -12.33 -2.60 12.21
C ILE A 80 -13.32 -3.73 11.98
N ASN A 81 -14.61 -3.46 12.27
CA ASN A 81 -15.68 -4.39 11.97
C ASN A 81 -16.27 -4.07 10.59
N SER A 82 -16.61 -5.11 9.82
CA SER A 82 -17.28 -4.98 8.52
C SER A 82 -18.71 -4.42 8.64
N ASP A 83 -19.37 -4.58 9.81
CA ASP A 83 -20.70 -4.02 10.04
C ASP A 83 -20.67 -2.49 9.99
N LYS A 84 -21.40 -1.92 9.04
CA LYS A 84 -21.48 -0.48 8.79
C LYS A 84 -20.12 0.18 8.47
N PHE A 85 -19.16 -0.60 7.96
CA PHE A 85 -17.92 -0.02 7.43
C PHE A 85 -18.21 0.68 6.11
N GLU A 86 -17.78 1.92 6.02
CA GLU A 86 -17.84 2.74 4.81
C GLU A 86 -16.45 3.29 4.54
N LEU A 87 -15.98 3.17 3.31
CA LEU A 87 -14.74 3.78 2.86
C LEU A 87 -15.00 4.53 1.56
N TYR A 88 -14.46 5.73 1.48
CA TYR A 88 -14.48 6.57 0.29
C TYR A 88 -13.08 7.03 -0.04
N ILE A 89 -12.78 7.13 -1.33
CA ILE A 89 -11.61 7.84 -1.84
C ILE A 89 -12.12 9.17 -2.36
N THR A 90 -11.59 10.26 -1.83
CA THR A 90 -11.93 11.61 -2.25
C THR A 90 -10.72 12.30 -2.85
N TYR A 91 -10.97 13.23 -3.76
CA TYR A 91 -9.98 14.13 -4.33
C TYR A 91 -10.38 15.57 -3.99
N ARG A 92 -9.45 16.29 -3.37
CA ARG A 92 -9.64 17.70 -3.05
C ARG A 92 -9.36 18.57 -4.26
N ASN A 93 -10.37 19.25 -4.76
CA ASN A 93 -10.22 20.21 -5.83
C ASN A 93 -9.97 21.60 -5.26
N ASP A 94 -8.76 22.14 -5.44
CA ASP A 94 -8.37 23.44 -4.89
C ASP A 94 -9.17 24.59 -5.46
N SER A 95 -9.65 24.49 -6.70
CA SER A 95 -10.45 25.54 -7.34
C SER A 95 -11.83 25.74 -6.70
N VAL A 96 -12.38 24.68 -6.09
CA VAL A 96 -13.74 24.67 -5.52
C VAL A 96 -13.70 24.48 -3.99
N GLY A 97 -12.57 24.04 -3.45
CA GLY A 97 -12.38 23.76 -2.02
C GLY A 97 -13.19 22.56 -1.51
N THR A 98 -13.80 21.77 -2.40
CA THR A 98 -14.61 20.61 -2.05
C THR A 98 -13.91 19.29 -2.35
N GLU A 99 -14.19 18.29 -1.53
CA GLU A 99 -13.77 16.92 -1.78
C GLU A 99 -14.79 16.20 -2.64
N MET A 100 -14.32 15.54 -3.70
CA MET A 100 -15.16 14.80 -4.64
C MET A 100 -14.75 13.35 -4.71
N GLN A 101 -15.70 12.43 -4.81
CA GLN A 101 -15.45 10.99 -4.96
C GLN A 101 -15.16 10.57 -6.41
N TYR A 102 -15.05 11.52 -7.32
CA TYR A 102 -14.79 11.30 -8.75
C TYR A 102 -13.98 12.46 -9.33
N LEU A 103 -13.35 12.22 -10.46
CA LEU A 103 -12.70 13.27 -11.24
C LEU A 103 -13.63 13.70 -12.38
N ASN A 104 -13.61 14.99 -12.72
CA ASN A 104 -14.49 15.58 -13.72
C ASN A 104 -13.88 15.67 -15.13
N GLU A 105 -12.78 14.96 -15.35
CA GLU A 105 -12.03 15.03 -16.59
C GLU A 105 -11.55 13.64 -17.06
N GLY A 106 -11.31 13.54 -18.38
CA GLY A 106 -10.72 12.38 -19.01
C GLY A 106 -11.63 11.15 -19.09
N PRO A 107 -11.07 9.98 -19.38
CA PRO A 107 -11.81 8.73 -19.58
C PRO A 107 -12.56 8.22 -18.34
N ILE A 108 -12.18 8.70 -17.16
CA ILE A 108 -12.79 8.32 -15.87
C ILE A 108 -13.75 9.40 -15.33
N ASN A 109 -14.11 10.37 -16.15
CA ASN A 109 -15.07 11.41 -15.77
C ASN A 109 -16.34 10.81 -15.18
N GLY A 110 -16.69 11.25 -13.95
CA GLY A 110 -17.87 10.79 -13.23
C GLY A 110 -17.82 9.36 -12.66
N LYS A 111 -16.72 8.61 -12.88
CA LYS A 111 -16.55 7.31 -12.24
C LYS A 111 -16.07 7.49 -10.81
N GLN A 112 -16.67 6.76 -9.88
CA GLN A 112 -16.22 6.76 -8.49
C GLN A 112 -14.76 6.29 -8.38
N LEU A 113 -13.98 6.99 -7.57
CA LEU A 113 -12.56 6.66 -7.35
C LEU A 113 -12.36 5.27 -6.75
N LEU A 114 -13.27 4.79 -5.89
CA LEU A 114 -13.25 3.40 -5.42
C LEU A 114 -13.22 2.40 -6.58
N ARG A 115 -14.07 2.60 -7.59
CA ARG A 115 -14.12 1.75 -8.78
C ARG A 115 -12.88 1.90 -9.65
N VAL A 116 -12.39 3.12 -9.82
CA VAL A 116 -11.15 3.39 -10.58
C VAL A 116 -9.95 2.67 -9.95
N MET A 117 -9.93 2.57 -8.62
CA MET A 117 -8.88 1.91 -7.84
C MET A 117 -9.12 0.41 -7.61
N ASN A 118 -10.14 -0.19 -8.27
CA ASN A 118 -10.51 -1.60 -8.14
C ASN A 118 -10.89 -2.06 -6.72
N LEU A 119 -11.42 -1.16 -5.90
CA LEU A 119 -11.92 -1.43 -4.54
C LEU A 119 -13.45 -1.54 -4.46
N ASP A 120 -14.13 -1.46 -5.61
CA ASP A 120 -15.57 -1.68 -5.82
C ASP A 120 -15.73 -2.54 -7.07
N ARG A 121 -15.68 -3.85 -6.91
CA ARG A 121 -15.83 -4.86 -7.97
C ARG A 121 -16.96 -5.84 -7.70
N LEU A 122 -17.38 -5.93 -6.45
CA LEU A 122 -18.37 -6.89 -5.96
C LEU A 122 -19.65 -6.16 -5.51
N ASP A 123 -20.76 -6.88 -5.48
CA ASP A 123 -21.95 -6.47 -4.79
C ASP A 123 -21.99 -6.99 -3.33
N MET A 124 -22.99 -6.62 -2.57
CA MET A 124 -23.18 -7.09 -1.19
C MET A 124 -23.31 -8.62 -1.06
N LYS A 125 -23.49 -9.34 -2.16
CA LYS A 125 -23.59 -10.80 -2.21
C LYS A 125 -22.31 -11.45 -2.75
N ASN A 126 -21.25 -10.68 -2.92
CA ASN A 126 -19.95 -11.08 -3.50
C ASN A 126 -20.06 -11.54 -4.97
N ASN A 127 -21.04 -11.10 -5.74
CA ASN A 127 -21.06 -11.28 -7.18
C ASN A 127 -20.20 -10.19 -7.85
N ALA A 128 -19.68 -10.49 -9.03
CA ALA A 128 -18.87 -9.56 -9.81
C ALA A 128 -19.73 -8.43 -10.44
N SER A 129 -20.25 -7.56 -9.59
CA SER A 129 -21.12 -6.43 -9.96
C SER A 129 -20.87 -5.25 -9.01
N PRO A 130 -20.13 -4.22 -9.45
CA PRO A 130 -19.86 -3.04 -8.61
C PRO A 130 -21.12 -2.36 -8.12
N ASP A 131 -21.21 -2.05 -6.82
CA ASP A 131 -22.39 -1.45 -6.20
C ASP A 131 -22.15 -0.05 -5.60
N GLY A 132 -20.96 0.51 -5.79
CA GLY A 132 -20.56 1.82 -5.29
C GLY A 132 -20.02 1.80 -3.87
N ARG A 133 -19.81 0.62 -3.30
CA ARG A 133 -19.28 0.43 -1.95
C ARG A 133 -17.91 -0.22 -1.97
N PHE A 134 -17.20 -0.05 -0.87
CA PHE A 134 -15.91 -0.73 -0.67
C PHE A 134 -16.11 -2.23 -0.46
N ASP A 135 -15.39 -3.02 -1.23
CA ASP A 135 -15.36 -4.48 -1.09
C ASP A 135 -14.57 -4.86 0.17
N PHE A 136 -15.27 -5.18 1.26
CA PHE A 136 -14.62 -5.58 2.51
C PHE A 136 -14.24 -7.06 2.47
N VAL A 137 -13.03 -7.36 2.01
CA VAL A 137 -12.50 -8.73 1.91
C VAL A 137 -11.18 -8.83 2.67
N GLU A 138 -11.21 -9.51 3.83
CA GLU A 138 -10.03 -9.67 4.69
C GLU A 138 -8.88 -10.33 3.94
N GLY A 139 -7.68 -9.75 4.05
CA GLY A 139 -6.47 -10.22 3.38
C GLY A 139 -6.36 -9.88 1.90
N LEU A 140 -7.42 -9.33 1.28
CA LEU A 140 -7.42 -8.94 -0.14
C LEU A 140 -7.52 -7.41 -0.32
N THR A 141 -8.50 -6.78 0.32
CA THR A 141 -8.73 -5.33 0.24
C THR A 141 -8.50 -4.62 1.57
N ILE A 142 -8.52 -5.37 2.67
CA ILE A 142 -8.33 -4.84 4.01
C ILE A 142 -7.63 -5.86 4.92
N TYR A 143 -6.79 -5.35 5.83
CA TYR A 143 -6.41 -6.02 7.07
C TYR A 143 -7.14 -5.32 8.21
N ALA A 144 -8.29 -5.85 8.61
CA ALA A 144 -9.17 -5.20 9.56
C ALA A 144 -8.57 -5.08 10.97
N SER A 145 -7.76 -6.07 11.38
CA SER A 145 -7.10 -6.09 12.69
C SER A 145 -6.17 -4.90 12.92
N ASN A 146 -5.48 -4.44 11.89
CA ASN A 146 -4.52 -3.34 11.97
C ASN A 146 -4.89 -2.13 11.09
N GLY A 147 -6.12 -2.11 10.55
CA GLY A 147 -6.70 -1.00 9.82
C GLY A 147 -5.90 -0.58 8.58
N LYS A 148 -5.51 -1.55 7.77
CA LYS A 148 -4.78 -1.29 6.53
C LYS A 148 -5.63 -1.64 5.33
N ILE A 149 -5.75 -0.70 4.39
CA ILE A 149 -6.37 -0.92 3.09
C ILE A 149 -5.31 -1.44 2.12
N ILE A 150 -5.67 -2.47 1.37
CA ILE A 150 -4.86 -3.08 0.33
C ILE A 150 -5.49 -2.72 -1.02
N PHE A 151 -4.81 -1.93 -1.82
CA PHE A 151 -5.23 -1.69 -3.19
C PHE A 151 -4.81 -2.89 -4.06
N PRO A 152 -5.73 -3.49 -4.84
CA PRO A 152 -5.38 -4.59 -5.73
C PRO A 152 -4.65 -4.13 -7.01
N VAL A 153 -4.01 -2.99 -6.93
CA VAL A 153 -3.22 -2.35 -8.00
C VAL A 153 -1.97 -1.75 -7.39
N LEU A 154 -0.87 -1.81 -8.12
CA LEU A 154 0.37 -1.13 -7.72
C LEU A 154 0.26 0.36 -8.03
N GLU A 155 0.86 1.19 -7.18
CA GLU A 155 0.94 2.64 -7.36
C GLU A 155 -0.42 3.29 -7.71
N PRO A 156 -1.45 3.10 -6.86
CA PRO A 156 -2.83 3.50 -7.17
C PRO A 156 -2.95 4.97 -7.58
N PHE A 157 -2.24 5.89 -6.92
CA PHE A 157 -2.28 7.32 -7.20
C PHE A 157 -1.19 7.80 -8.19
N GLY A 158 -0.40 6.88 -8.74
CA GLY A 158 0.67 7.11 -9.72
C GLY A 158 0.36 6.44 -11.06
N SER A 159 1.19 5.45 -11.41
CA SER A 159 1.14 4.77 -12.71
C SER A 159 -0.23 4.12 -13.01
N HIS A 160 -0.92 3.54 -12.01
CA HIS A 160 -2.26 3.02 -12.22
C HIS A 160 -3.25 4.12 -12.62
N LEU A 161 -3.30 5.22 -11.87
CA LEU A 161 -4.19 6.34 -12.20
C LEU A 161 -3.85 6.95 -13.55
N ALA A 162 -2.57 7.09 -13.90
CA ALA A 162 -2.14 7.56 -15.22
C ALA A 162 -2.70 6.68 -16.35
N ALA A 163 -2.63 5.37 -16.21
CA ALA A 163 -3.22 4.43 -17.17
C ALA A 163 -4.75 4.60 -17.29
N GLN A 164 -5.46 4.78 -16.18
CA GLN A 164 -6.91 5.03 -16.15
C GLN A 164 -7.27 6.37 -16.81
N LEU A 165 -6.38 7.37 -16.75
CA LEU A 165 -6.50 8.66 -17.42
C LEU A 165 -6.07 8.63 -18.91
N GLY A 166 -5.78 7.45 -19.46
CA GLY A 166 -5.35 7.27 -20.85
C GLY A 166 -3.92 7.72 -21.11
N ASN A 167 -3.09 7.85 -20.08
CA ASN A 167 -1.73 8.38 -20.12
C ASN A 167 -1.65 9.80 -20.74
N ASP A 168 -2.72 10.57 -20.66
CA ASP A 168 -2.72 11.97 -21.07
C ASP A 168 -1.79 12.77 -20.14
N THR A 169 -0.76 13.38 -20.71
CA THR A 169 0.28 14.09 -19.96
C THR A 169 -0.30 15.23 -19.11
N ARG A 170 -1.30 15.97 -19.63
CA ARG A 170 -1.93 17.07 -18.91
C ARG A 170 -2.70 16.55 -17.68
N LEU A 171 -3.47 15.48 -17.86
CA LEU A 171 -4.25 14.87 -16.77
C LEU A 171 -3.34 14.17 -15.76
N THR A 172 -2.31 13.48 -16.21
CA THR A 172 -1.32 12.83 -15.36
C THR A 172 -0.60 13.86 -14.48
N ASN A 173 -0.12 14.95 -15.05
CA ASN A 173 0.52 16.01 -14.26
C ASN A 173 -0.41 16.68 -13.26
N LYS A 174 -1.71 16.76 -13.58
CA LYS A 174 -2.73 17.36 -12.70
C LYS A 174 -3.14 16.48 -11.55
N TYR A 175 -3.32 15.18 -11.81
CA TYR A 175 -3.99 14.27 -10.86
C TYR A 175 -3.07 13.22 -10.25
N CYS A 176 -1.98 12.80 -10.92
CA CYS A 176 -1.13 11.74 -10.42
C CYS A 176 -0.07 12.26 -9.44
N PHE A 177 0.23 11.44 -8.45
CA PHE A 177 1.28 11.68 -7.47
C PHE A 177 2.33 10.57 -7.57
N GLN A 178 3.10 10.56 -8.66
CA GLN A 178 4.11 9.54 -8.91
C GLN A 178 5.29 9.63 -7.93
N GLU A 179 5.62 10.82 -7.45
CA GLU A 179 6.69 11.05 -6.48
C GLU A 179 6.43 10.35 -5.13
N LEU A 180 5.18 10.01 -4.83
CA LEU A 180 4.83 9.15 -3.68
C LEU A 180 5.55 7.79 -3.75
N TYR A 181 5.84 7.31 -4.95
CA TYR A 181 6.41 5.98 -5.21
C TYR A 181 7.88 6.02 -5.62
N ASP A 182 8.32 7.10 -6.25
CA ASP A 182 9.64 7.23 -6.88
C ASP A 182 10.58 8.14 -6.10
N SER A 183 10.13 8.72 -4.98
CA SER A 183 10.95 9.58 -4.13
C SER A 183 10.95 9.13 -2.67
N THR A 184 11.79 9.73 -1.85
CA THR A 184 11.81 9.46 -0.41
C THR A 184 10.55 10.00 0.27
N LEU A 185 10.23 9.48 1.46
CA LEU A 185 9.10 9.95 2.27
C LEU A 185 9.18 11.47 2.51
N ILE A 186 10.36 11.99 2.77
CA ILE A 186 10.57 13.43 3.02
C ILE A 186 10.17 14.25 1.79
N VAL A 187 10.67 13.88 0.61
CA VAL A 187 10.33 14.58 -0.66
C VAL A 187 8.83 14.49 -0.95
N ALA A 188 8.21 13.31 -0.75
CA ALA A 188 6.77 13.16 -0.96
C ALA A 188 5.93 14.01 0.01
N GLN A 189 6.39 14.20 1.26
CA GLN A 189 5.72 15.06 2.25
C GLN A 189 5.88 16.56 1.93
N GLU A 190 7.00 16.97 1.34
CA GLU A 190 7.23 18.35 0.90
C GLU A 190 6.34 18.76 -0.27
N LEU A 191 5.91 17.81 -1.11
CA LEU A 191 5.00 18.02 -2.24
C LEU A 191 3.52 17.98 -1.80
N SER A 192 3.19 18.72 -0.75
CA SER A 192 1.84 18.72 -0.16
C SER A 192 0.74 19.14 -1.15
N GLU A 193 1.05 19.96 -2.15
CA GLU A 193 0.13 20.37 -3.21
C GLU A 193 -0.31 19.23 -4.12
N LYS A 194 0.44 18.12 -4.17
CA LYS A 194 0.08 16.90 -4.90
C LYS A 194 -0.69 15.90 -4.04
N ASN A 195 -0.65 16.04 -2.72
CA ASN A 195 -1.33 15.13 -1.78
C ASN A 195 -2.81 15.52 -1.63
N LYS A 196 -3.60 15.27 -2.67
CA LYS A 196 -5.01 15.66 -2.76
C LYS A 196 -6.00 14.51 -2.60
N PHE A 197 -5.50 13.28 -2.56
CA PHE A 197 -6.34 12.10 -2.32
C PHE A 197 -6.45 11.81 -0.84
N HIS A 198 -7.68 11.62 -0.37
CA HIS A 198 -7.96 11.25 1.01
C HIS A 198 -8.74 9.94 1.06
N LEU A 199 -8.39 9.10 2.01
CA LEU A 199 -9.17 7.93 2.40
C LEU A 199 -10.03 8.35 3.60
N THR A 200 -11.34 8.45 3.38
CA THR A 200 -12.30 8.88 4.39
C THR A 200 -13.37 7.81 4.58
N GLY A 201 -13.99 7.75 5.74
CA GLY A 201 -15.03 6.76 5.96
C GLY A 201 -15.55 6.73 7.39
N LYS A 202 -16.36 5.72 7.66
CA LYS A 202 -16.93 5.44 8.96
C LYS A 202 -16.70 3.98 9.33
N TYR A 203 -16.45 3.72 10.58
CA TYR A 203 -16.36 2.35 11.09
C TYR A 203 -16.92 2.28 12.50
N LYS A 204 -17.41 1.10 12.85
CA LYS A 204 -17.75 0.78 14.22
C LYS A 204 -16.55 0.08 14.86
N GLY A 205 -15.93 0.72 15.83
CA GLY A 205 -14.89 0.08 16.64
C GLY A 205 -15.50 -1.04 17.49
N THR A 206 -14.74 -2.11 17.69
CA THR A 206 -15.06 -3.10 18.73
C THR A 206 -14.76 -2.49 20.09
N ASN A 207 -15.69 -1.71 20.64
CA ASN A 207 -15.62 -1.40 22.05
C ASN A 207 -15.91 -2.69 22.80
N SER A 208 -14.93 -3.19 23.51
CA SER A 208 -15.15 -4.16 24.58
C SER A 208 -16.07 -3.50 25.60
N SER A 209 -17.34 -3.91 25.62
CA SER A 209 -18.25 -3.67 26.74
C SER A 209 -17.79 -4.46 27.95
#